data_085c38ce3b78f783ab856b634d0a3b67
#
_entry.id   085c38ce3b78f783ab856b634d0a3b67
#
_cell.length_a   1.000
_cell.length_b   1.000
_cell.length_c   1.000
_cell.angle_alpha   90.00
_cell.angle_beta   90.00
_cell.angle_gamma   90.00
#
_symmetry.space_group_name_H-M   'P 1'
#
loop_
_entity.id
_entity.type
_entity.pdbx_description
1 polymer ?
#
loop_
_entity_poly.entity_id
_entity_poly.type
_entity_poly.pdbx_seq_one_letter_code
_entity_poly.pdbx_strand_id
1 'polypeptide(L)'
;KVPDENASRPFMSFTLNAPSTPILIQQYAEEHIKPRLANIPGIYKVELSGATPMEWRLEYDSEQLRLLGVTLSDISEAVQRHYRKEFLGTHNVDTGNGSREWIRLTLVPESNSLGFNPAAITVTATDGKLLRLDELVSAVRMEEEPQSYYRINGLNSVYLSITAEETANQLQLNRAVMDEMEAVRQVLPVGYEVHTSYDATEYIREELDKIYFRTGLTVLILLVFVWLITRKLKYLFLIVTSLAVNIAVALIFYYLFGLEMQLY
;
A
#
# COMPACT_ATOMS: atom_id res chain seq x y z
N LYS A 1 -3.40 19.12 -10.92
CA LYS A 1 -3.61 17.69 -11.24
C LYS A 1 -4.71 17.22 -10.34
N VAL A 2 -5.85 16.85 -10.90
CA VAL A 2 -6.94 16.16 -10.19
C VAL A 2 -6.38 14.77 -9.86
N PRO A 3 -6.46 14.29 -8.62
CA PRO A 3 -6.10 12.92 -8.32
C PRO A 3 -7.00 11.99 -9.14
N ASP A 4 -6.40 11.12 -9.91
CA ASP A 4 -7.13 10.14 -10.70
C ASP A 4 -7.74 9.12 -9.75
N GLU A 5 -9.07 9.09 -9.64
CA GLU A 5 -9.78 8.17 -8.74
C GLU A 5 -9.49 6.70 -9.05
N ASN A 6 -9.04 6.40 -10.26
CA ASN A 6 -8.63 5.05 -10.67
C ASN A 6 -7.24 4.66 -10.17
N ALA A 7 -6.34 5.62 -9.91
CA ALA A 7 -5.01 5.35 -9.36
C ALA A 7 -5.03 4.87 -7.89
N SER A 8 -6.18 4.88 -7.23
CA SER A 8 -6.33 4.51 -5.82
C SER A 8 -6.92 3.11 -5.59
N ARG A 9 -7.33 2.39 -6.64
CA ARG A 9 -7.87 1.04 -6.47
C ARG A 9 -6.77 0.01 -6.39
N PRO A 10 -6.80 -0.88 -5.40
CA PRO A 10 -5.81 -1.95 -5.33
C PRO A 10 -5.98 -2.90 -6.51
N PHE A 11 -4.86 -3.26 -7.12
CA PHE A 11 -4.78 -4.29 -8.15
C PHE A 11 -5.00 -5.68 -7.57
N MET A 12 -4.30 -5.94 -6.46
CA MET A 12 -4.44 -7.15 -5.66
C MET A 12 -4.38 -6.82 -4.18
N SER A 13 -5.00 -7.64 -3.36
CA SER A 13 -4.85 -7.54 -1.93
C SER A 13 -4.77 -8.90 -1.26
N PHE A 14 -4.02 -8.92 -0.18
CA PHE A 14 -3.80 -10.10 0.65
C PHE A 14 -4.11 -9.78 2.11
N THR A 15 -4.47 -10.80 2.84
CA THR A 15 -4.62 -10.72 4.29
C THR A 15 -3.62 -11.66 4.93
N LEU A 16 -2.82 -11.12 5.83
CA LEU A 16 -1.86 -11.86 6.63
C LEU A 16 -2.42 -12.05 8.03
N ASN A 17 -2.64 -13.29 8.44
CA ASN A 17 -3.21 -13.68 9.74
C ASN A 17 -2.13 -14.32 10.60
N ALA A 18 -2.13 -14.04 11.89
CA ALA A 18 -1.25 -14.72 12.83
C ALA A 18 -1.77 -14.66 14.27
N PRO A 19 -1.35 -15.60 15.15
CA PRO A 19 -1.61 -15.56 16.58
C PRO A 19 -0.63 -14.57 17.28
N SER A 20 -0.59 -13.33 16.81
CA SER A 20 0.30 -12.28 17.27
C SER A 20 -0.45 -10.95 17.32
N THR A 21 0.17 -9.90 17.85
CA THR A 21 -0.44 -8.57 17.83
C THR A 21 -0.39 -7.98 16.42
N PRO A 22 -1.36 -7.15 16.03
CA PRO A 22 -1.40 -6.56 14.69
C PRO A 22 -0.11 -5.82 14.31
N ILE A 23 0.51 -5.12 15.26
CA ILE A 23 1.76 -4.40 15.02
C ILE A 23 2.92 -5.33 14.68
N LEU A 24 3.03 -6.47 15.34
CA LEU A 24 4.09 -7.45 15.04
C LEU A 24 3.87 -8.13 13.69
N ILE A 25 2.60 -8.39 13.33
CA ILE A 25 2.24 -8.93 12.03
C ILE A 25 2.61 -7.92 10.93
N GLN A 26 2.27 -6.66 11.13
CA GLN A 26 2.59 -5.60 10.17
C GLN A 26 4.11 -5.40 10.04
N GLN A 27 4.82 -5.35 11.16
CA GLN A 27 6.28 -5.21 11.15
C GLN A 27 6.94 -6.37 10.38
N TYR A 28 6.51 -7.61 10.63
CA TYR A 28 6.99 -8.75 9.87
C TYR A 28 6.74 -8.60 8.37
N ALA A 29 5.53 -8.16 7.99
CA ALA A 29 5.17 -7.93 6.60
C ALA A 29 5.97 -6.79 5.95
N GLU A 30 6.25 -5.70 6.68
CA GLU A 30 7.07 -4.58 6.22
C GLU A 30 8.53 -4.98 5.99
N GLU A 31 9.07 -5.82 6.85
CA GLU A 31 10.48 -6.25 6.77
C GLU A 31 10.72 -7.38 5.75
N HIS A 32 9.78 -8.32 5.61
CA HIS A 32 10.02 -9.56 4.87
C HIS A 32 9.16 -9.71 3.60
N ILE A 33 7.95 -9.16 3.56
CA ILE A 33 7.03 -9.34 2.44
C ILE A 33 7.05 -8.13 1.50
N LYS A 34 6.85 -6.93 2.05
CA LYS A 34 6.77 -5.69 1.27
C LYS A 34 7.96 -5.44 0.35
N PRO A 35 9.24 -5.63 0.75
CA PRO A 35 10.38 -5.39 -0.14
C PRO A 35 10.41 -6.37 -1.31
N ARG A 36 9.99 -7.62 -1.11
CA ARG A 36 9.95 -8.63 -2.16
C ARG A 36 8.94 -8.28 -3.23
N LEU A 37 7.73 -7.87 -2.82
CA LEU A 37 6.67 -7.44 -3.73
C LEU A 37 7.01 -6.12 -4.43
N ALA A 38 7.54 -5.14 -3.69
CA ALA A 38 7.89 -3.84 -4.26
C ALA A 38 8.99 -3.91 -5.34
N ASN A 39 9.78 -4.97 -5.36
CA ASN A 39 10.81 -5.20 -6.38
C ASN A 39 10.27 -5.81 -7.68
N ILE A 40 9.01 -6.20 -7.74
CA ILE A 40 8.40 -6.76 -8.96
C ILE A 40 8.13 -5.61 -9.95
N PRO A 41 8.66 -5.68 -11.19
CA PRO A 41 8.41 -4.65 -12.20
C PRO A 41 6.91 -4.51 -12.51
N GLY A 42 6.43 -3.28 -12.55
CA GLY A 42 5.01 -2.96 -12.78
C GLY A 42 4.19 -2.76 -11.50
N ILE A 43 4.80 -2.90 -10.31
CA ILE A 43 4.17 -2.50 -9.04
C ILE A 43 4.50 -1.04 -8.75
N TYR A 44 3.45 -0.22 -8.65
CA TYR A 44 3.58 1.19 -8.27
C TYR A 44 3.76 1.35 -6.76
N LYS A 45 2.96 0.63 -5.95
CA LYS A 45 2.94 0.80 -4.49
C LYS A 45 2.47 -0.46 -3.77
N VAL A 46 3.07 -0.73 -2.62
CA VAL A 46 2.64 -1.76 -1.66
C VAL A 46 2.35 -1.09 -0.33
N GLU A 47 1.13 -1.23 0.17
CA GLU A 47 0.67 -0.66 1.43
C GLU A 47 0.22 -1.74 2.40
N LEU A 48 0.53 -1.51 3.66
CA LEU A 48 0.09 -2.34 4.78
C LEU A 48 -0.83 -1.52 5.69
N SER A 49 -1.90 -2.14 6.16
CA SER A 49 -2.84 -1.51 7.07
C SER A 49 -3.47 -2.55 8.01
N GLY A 50 -3.96 -2.10 9.16
CA GLY A 50 -4.63 -2.97 10.13
C GLY A 50 -3.90 -3.11 11.46
N ALA A 51 -2.67 -2.61 11.57
CA ALA A 51 -1.99 -2.49 12.85
C ALA A 51 -2.47 -1.25 13.60
N THR A 52 -2.52 -1.37 14.90
CA THR A 52 -2.73 -0.24 15.80
C THR A 52 -1.42 0.55 15.92
N PRO A 53 -1.45 1.89 15.82
CA PRO A 53 -0.25 2.68 15.98
C PRO A 53 0.33 2.53 17.40
N MET A 54 1.65 2.72 17.52
CA MET A 54 2.28 2.80 18.82
C MET A 54 2.07 4.19 19.39
N GLU A 55 1.67 4.27 20.64
CA GLU A 55 1.55 5.50 21.40
C GLU A 55 2.52 5.57 22.57
N TRP A 56 2.84 6.79 23.01
CA TRP A 56 3.42 7.04 24.30
C TRP A 56 2.32 7.44 25.26
N ARG A 57 1.98 6.54 26.20
CA ARG A 57 1.01 6.81 27.26
C ARG A 57 1.74 7.43 28.43
N LEU A 58 1.28 8.64 28.81
CA LEU A 58 1.80 9.37 29.96
C LEU A 58 0.83 9.15 31.13
N GLU A 59 1.24 8.31 32.06
CA GLU A 59 0.47 8.03 33.27
C GLU A 59 0.93 8.98 34.40
N TYR A 60 -0.02 9.59 35.07
CA TYR A 60 0.25 10.56 36.11
C TYR A 60 -0.55 10.29 37.38
N ASP A 61 0.00 10.71 38.55
CA ASP A 61 -0.73 10.76 39.80
C ASP A 61 -1.29 12.19 40.00
N SER A 62 -2.62 12.27 40.07
CA SER A 62 -3.31 13.55 40.20
C SER A 62 -3.04 14.24 41.54
N GLU A 63 -2.78 13.48 42.61
CA GLU A 63 -2.44 14.02 43.93
C GLU A 63 -1.03 14.58 43.94
N GLN A 64 -0.08 13.89 43.34
CA GLN A 64 1.29 14.36 43.20
C GLN A 64 1.36 15.65 42.38
N LEU A 65 0.64 15.73 41.25
CA LEU A 65 0.59 16.95 40.43
C LEU A 65 0.02 18.13 41.21
N ARG A 66 -1.05 17.87 41.97
CA ARG A 66 -1.66 18.91 42.81
C ARG A 66 -0.69 19.45 43.89
N LEU A 67 0.04 18.56 44.54
CA LEU A 67 1.06 18.96 45.56
C LEU A 67 2.22 19.76 44.98
N LEU A 68 2.60 19.47 43.73
CA LEU A 68 3.65 20.15 42.99
C LEU A 68 3.17 21.44 42.30
N GLY A 69 1.87 21.76 42.37
CA GLY A 69 1.28 22.92 41.71
C GLY A 69 1.35 22.85 40.17
N VAL A 70 1.27 21.65 39.61
CA VAL A 70 1.29 21.42 38.16
C VAL A 70 -0.08 20.97 37.67
N THR A 71 -0.56 21.56 36.59
CA THR A 71 -1.81 21.19 35.94
C THR A 71 -1.54 20.33 34.68
N LEU A 72 -2.57 19.58 34.22
CA LEU A 72 -2.48 18.87 32.97
C LEU A 72 -2.25 19.78 31.76
N SER A 73 -2.75 21.01 31.84
CA SER A 73 -2.51 22.03 30.81
C SER A 73 -1.03 22.38 30.70
N ASP A 74 -0.34 22.55 31.85
CA ASP A 74 1.08 22.87 31.88
C ASP A 74 1.91 21.75 31.25
N ILE A 75 1.57 20.50 31.51
CA ILE A 75 2.20 19.33 30.87
C ILE A 75 1.95 19.34 29.36
N SER A 76 0.68 19.51 28.94
CA SER A 76 0.31 19.53 27.52
C SER A 76 1.05 20.66 26.78
N GLU A 77 1.10 21.86 27.35
CA GLU A 77 1.82 22.98 26.76
C GLU A 77 3.32 22.74 26.66
N ALA A 78 3.94 22.15 27.68
CA ALA A 78 5.36 21.84 27.68
C ALA A 78 5.71 20.82 26.58
N VAL A 79 4.90 19.76 26.45
CA VAL A 79 5.08 18.74 25.38
C VAL A 79 4.87 19.38 23.99
N GLN A 80 3.80 20.15 23.82
CA GLN A 80 3.54 20.84 22.55
C GLN A 80 4.66 21.81 22.18
N ARG A 81 5.16 22.57 23.14
CA ARG A 81 6.25 23.51 22.93
C ARG A 81 7.54 22.80 22.52
N HIS A 82 7.83 21.65 23.12
CA HIS A 82 9.01 20.86 22.79
C HIS A 82 9.01 20.32 21.35
N TYR A 83 7.82 19.91 20.83
CA TYR A 83 7.68 19.37 19.48
C TYR A 83 7.20 20.38 18.44
N ARG A 84 6.99 21.64 18.83
CA ARG A 84 6.47 22.68 17.94
C ARG A 84 7.47 23.01 16.85
N LYS A 85 7.01 22.93 15.62
CA LYS A 85 7.71 23.46 14.45
C LYS A 85 7.28 24.92 14.27
N GLU A 86 8.23 25.85 14.25
CA GLU A 86 7.95 27.28 14.10
C GLU A 86 8.46 27.77 12.75
N PHE A 87 7.55 28.36 11.96
CA PHE A 87 7.90 29.02 10.71
C PHE A 87 8.44 30.41 11.01
N LEU A 88 9.73 30.64 10.71
CA LEU A 88 10.41 31.93 10.96
C LEU A 88 10.26 32.93 9.80
N GLY A 89 9.69 32.52 8.69
CA GLY A 89 9.49 33.38 7.51
C GLY A 89 10.28 32.92 6.30
N THR A 90 10.18 33.72 5.23
CA THR A 90 10.97 33.55 4.00
C THR A 90 12.03 34.65 3.94
N HIS A 91 13.25 34.27 3.63
CA HIS A 91 14.37 35.18 3.47
C HIS A 91 14.90 35.15 2.04
N ASN A 92 15.22 36.32 1.52
CA ASN A 92 15.78 36.43 0.19
C ASN A 92 17.32 36.40 0.31
N VAL A 93 17.95 35.36 -0.20
CA VAL A 93 19.41 35.19 -0.12
C VAL A 93 20.00 35.36 -1.50
N ASP A 94 21.05 36.18 -1.60
CA ASP A 94 21.82 36.34 -2.81
C ASP A 94 22.82 35.18 -2.92
N THR A 95 22.70 34.40 -3.98
CA THR A 95 23.53 33.18 -4.19
C THR A 95 24.93 33.49 -4.76
N GLY A 96 25.33 34.74 -4.84
CA GLY A 96 26.64 35.13 -5.35
C GLY A 96 26.80 35.11 -6.87
N ASN A 97 25.86 34.54 -7.60
CA ASN A 97 25.81 34.49 -9.08
C ASN A 97 24.82 35.50 -9.67
N GLY A 98 24.38 36.50 -8.89
CA GLY A 98 23.39 37.47 -9.32
C GLY A 98 21.95 36.98 -9.36
N SER A 99 21.69 35.74 -8.92
CA SER A 99 20.35 35.22 -8.72
C SER A 99 19.96 35.30 -7.23
N ARG A 100 18.70 35.67 -6.99
CA ARG A 100 18.12 35.72 -5.65
C ARG A 100 17.18 34.56 -5.46
N GLU A 101 17.37 33.80 -4.39
CA GLU A 101 16.52 32.67 -3.99
C GLU A 101 15.73 32.99 -2.72
N TRP A 102 14.45 32.60 -2.73
CA TRP A 102 13.63 32.67 -1.53
C TRP A 102 13.77 31.38 -0.71
N ILE A 103 14.43 31.52 0.44
CA ILE A 103 14.61 30.39 1.36
C ILE A 103 13.58 30.46 2.48
N ARG A 104 12.87 29.38 2.70
CA ARG A 104 11.94 29.21 3.80
C ARG A 104 12.71 28.76 5.05
N LEU A 105 12.64 29.55 6.11
CA LEU A 105 13.25 29.22 7.40
C LEU A 105 12.19 28.61 8.31
N THR A 106 12.49 27.41 8.81
CA THR A 106 11.62 26.72 9.78
C THR A 106 12.50 26.22 10.91
N LEU A 107 12.13 26.58 12.13
CA LEU A 107 12.73 26.02 13.34
C LEU A 107 12.09 24.66 13.59
N VAL A 108 12.89 23.62 13.63
CA VAL A 108 12.44 22.26 13.92
C VAL A 108 13.24 21.78 15.12
N PRO A 109 12.60 21.24 16.17
CA PRO A 109 13.34 20.64 17.27
C PRO A 109 14.20 19.50 16.75
N GLU A 110 15.40 19.37 17.29
CA GLU A 110 16.27 18.24 16.96
C GLU A 110 15.57 16.95 17.37
N SER A 111 15.03 16.26 16.38
CA SER A 111 14.39 14.97 16.58
C SER A 111 15.50 13.95 16.78
N ASN A 112 15.81 13.62 18.01
CA ASN A 112 16.57 12.42 18.28
C ASN A 112 15.78 11.23 17.72
N SER A 113 16.38 10.48 16.82
CA SER A 113 15.82 9.29 16.18
C SER A 113 15.40 8.16 17.15
N LEU A 114 15.60 8.36 18.44
CA LEU A 114 15.33 7.44 19.55
C LEU A 114 13.93 7.57 20.17
N GLY A 115 13.08 8.47 19.67
CA GLY A 115 11.69 8.60 20.13
C GLY A 115 11.49 9.63 21.23
N PHE A 116 10.36 9.55 21.94
CA PHE A 116 9.95 10.45 23.00
C PHE A 116 10.87 10.32 24.21
N ASN A 117 11.47 11.43 24.64
CA ASN A 117 12.31 11.50 25.84
C ASN A 117 11.70 12.47 26.87
N PRO A 118 10.96 11.99 27.87
CA PRO A 118 10.33 12.85 28.88
C PRO A 118 11.34 13.62 29.73
N ALA A 119 12.56 13.10 29.92
CA ALA A 119 13.58 13.79 30.71
C ALA A 119 14.11 15.08 30.05
N ALA A 120 13.95 15.23 28.73
CA ALA A 120 14.34 16.45 28.02
C ALA A 120 13.29 17.56 28.05
N ILE A 121 12.10 17.28 28.59
CA ILE A 121 10.97 18.22 28.64
C ILE A 121 10.85 18.81 30.02
N THR A 122 10.84 20.14 30.11
CA THR A 122 10.64 20.87 31.37
C THR A 122 9.26 21.48 31.43
N VAL A 123 8.59 21.27 32.56
CA VAL A 123 7.27 21.80 32.88
C VAL A 123 7.45 22.90 33.94
N THR A 124 6.76 24.01 33.77
CA THR A 124 6.79 25.11 34.75
C THR A 124 5.58 24.99 35.68
N ALA A 125 5.82 24.79 36.95
CA ALA A 125 4.78 24.79 37.97
C ALA A 125 4.21 26.20 38.24
N THR A 126 3.05 26.27 38.87
CA THR A 126 2.36 27.54 39.17
C THR A 126 3.19 28.50 40.02
N ASP A 127 4.10 27.98 40.84
CA ASP A 127 5.03 28.73 41.66
C ASP A 127 6.29 29.20 40.88
N GLY A 128 6.39 28.91 39.59
CA GLY A 128 7.53 29.23 38.74
C GLY A 128 8.67 28.22 38.79
N LYS A 129 8.55 27.13 39.53
CA LYS A 129 9.56 26.08 39.62
C LYS A 129 9.57 25.25 38.32
N LEU A 130 10.77 24.95 37.84
CA LEU A 130 10.97 24.08 36.70
C LEU A 130 11.12 22.62 37.17
N LEU A 131 10.25 21.75 36.68
CA LEU A 131 10.26 20.32 36.96
C LEU A 131 10.45 19.55 35.64
N ARG A 132 11.10 18.39 35.70
CA ARG A 132 11.25 17.54 34.53
C ARG A 132 9.99 16.70 34.36
N LEU A 133 9.61 16.43 33.12
CA LEU A 133 8.40 15.65 32.82
C LEU A 133 8.50 14.23 33.36
N ASP A 134 9.70 13.60 33.35
CA ASP A 134 9.89 12.24 33.88
C ASP A 134 9.74 12.14 35.42
N GLU A 135 9.77 13.26 36.13
CA GLU A 135 9.46 13.35 37.57
C GLU A 135 7.95 13.46 37.84
N LEU A 136 7.16 13.84 36.83
CA LEU A 136 5.73 14.11 36.94
C LEU A 136 4.86 12.96 36.38
N VAL A 137 5.37 12.25 35.37
CA VAL A 137 4.64 11.22 34.65
C VAL A 137 5.50 10.00 34.38
N SER A 138 4.88 8.82 34.36
CA SER A 138 5.47 7.60 33.86
C SER A 138 5.15 7.48 32.37
N ALA A 139 6.18 7.46 31.51
CA ALA A 139 5.99 7.33 30.06
C ALA A 139 6.16 5.88 29.65
N VAL A 140 5.07 5.25 29.19
CA VAL A 140 5.05 3.87 28.73
C VAL A 140 4.77 3.85 27.24
N ARG A 141 5.63 3.17 26.47
CA ARG A 141 5.38 2.94 25.05
C ARG A 141 4.56 1.66 24.90
N MET A 142 3.37 1.78 24.34
CA MET A 142 2.47 0.64 24.13
C MET A 142 1.66 0.80 22.83
N GLU A 143 0.99 -0.25 22.43
CA GLU A 143 0.01 -0.14 21.34
C GLU A 143 -1.19 0.67 21.82
N GLU A 144 -1.69 1.58 20.98
CA GLU A 144 -2.96 2.26 21.20
C GLU A 144 -4.08 1.22 21.36
N GLU A 145 -5.03 1.45 22.23
CA GLU A 145 -6.19 0.55 22.35
C GLU A 145 -6.98 0.55 21.04
N PRO A 146 -7.08 -0.60 20.35
CA PRO A 146 -7.72 -0.65 19.05
C PRO A 146 -9.21 -0.32 19.17
N GLN A 147 -9.67 0.66 18.41
CA GLN A 147 -11.09 1.01 18.30
C GLN A 147 -11.88 -0.05 17.53
N SER A 148 -11.21 -0.83 16.69
CA SER A 148 -11.79 -1.94 15.94
C SER A 148 -10.76 -3.05 15.78
N TYR A 149 -11.24 -4.29 15.73
CA TYR A 149 -10.40 -5.46 15.48
C TYR A 149 -10.73 -6.04 14.12
N TYR A 150 -9.70 -6.21 13.30
CA TYR A 150 -9.82 -7.00 12.08
C TYR A 150 -9.26 -8.40 12.34
N ARG A 151 -10.17 -9.38 12.39
CA ARG A 151 -9.83 -10.78 12.70
C ARG A 151 -10.44 -11.71 11.69
N ILE A 152 -9.68 -12.71 11.27
CA ILE A 152 -10.14 -13.81 10.43
C ILE A 152 -9.89 -15.11 11.19
N ASN A 153 -10.93 -15.94 11.33
CA ASN A 153 -10.87 -17.19 12.11
C ASN A 153 -10.35 -17.02 13.54
N GLY A 154 -10.63 -15.86 14.17
CA GLY A 154 -10.17 -15.55 15.52
C GLY A 154 -8.74 -15.04 15.61
N LEU A 155 -7.98 -15.05 14.52
CA LEU A 155 -6.61 -14.52 14.45
C LEU A 155 -6.62 -13.03 14.06
N ASN A 156 -5.69 -12.28 14.63
CA ASN A 156 -5.44 -10.90 14.19
C ASN A 156 -4.94 -10.91 12.75
N SER A 157 -5.38 -9.90 12.00
CA SER A 157 -5.13 -9.84 10.56
C SER A 157 -4.64 -8.46 10.15
N VAL A 158 -3.69 -8.43 9.21
CA VAL A 158 -3.19 -7.23 8.57
C VAL A 158 -3.49 -7.33 7.08
N TYR A 159 -3.92 -6.21 6.51
CA TYR A 159 -4.26 -6.10 5.11
C TYR A 159 -3.08 -5.54 4.32
N LEU A 160 -2.72 -6.21 3.24
CA LEU A 160 -1.69 -5.81 2.31
C LEU A 160 -2.34 -5.52 0.97
N SER A 161 -2.18 -4.31 0.46
CA SER A 161 -2.70 -3.90 -0.84
C SER A 161 -1.57 -3.57 -1.80
N ILE A 162 -1.74 -3.98 -3.06
CA ILE A 162 -0.81 -3.76 -4.15
C ILE A 162 -1.49 -2.91 -5.20
N THR A 163 -0.88 -1.81 -5.57
CA THR A 163 -1.31 -0.96 -6.68
C THR A 163 -0.35 -1.17 -7.85
N ALA A 164 -0.89 -1.48 -9.04
CA ALA A 164 -0.12 -1.63 -10.26
C ALA A 164 0.16 -0.28 -10.92
N GLU A 165 1.22 -0.21 -11.73
CA GLU A 165 1.43 0.89 -12.66
C GLU A 165 0.36 0.85 -13.77
N GLU A 166 -0.06 2.01 -14.27
CA GLU A 166 -1.10 2.12 -15.31
C GLU A 166 -0.75 1.37 -16.61
N THR A 167 0.55 1.31 -16.92
CA THR A 167 1.05 0.67 -18.14
C THR A 167 1.38 -0.81 -17.96
N ALA A 168 1.20 -1.36 -16.74
CA ALA A 168 1.57 -2.73 -16.45
C ALA A 168 0.59 -3.73 -17.07
N ASN A 169 1.13 -4.82 -17.65
CA ASN A 169 0.32 -5.95 -18.07
C ASN A 169 -0.22 -6.70 -16.85
N GLN A 170 -1.50 -6.46 -16.55
CA GLN A 170 -2.14 -6.97 -15.34
C GLN A 170 -2.09 -8.49 -15.20
N LEU A 171 -2.25 -9.25 -16.30
CA LEU A 171 -2.21 -10.71 -16.25
C LEU A 171 -0.81 -11.27 -15.98
N GLN A 172 0.22 -10.62 -16.53
CA GLN A 172 1.61 -10.99 -16.29
C GLN A 172 2.03 -10.60 -14.87
N LEU A 173 1.64 -9.40 -14.44
CA LEU A 173 1.92 -8.91 -13.10
C LEU A 173 1.26 -9.78 -12.03
N ASN A 174 0.00 -10.20 -12.25
CA ASN A 174 -0.69 -11.11 -11.35
C ASN A 174 0.08 -12.42 -11.15
N ARG A 175 0.58 -13.03 -12.24
CA ARG A 175 1.39 -14.25 -12.14
C ARG A 175 2.64 -14.02 -11.31
N ALA A 176 3.38 -12.94 -11.57
CA ALA A 176 4.60 -12.63 -10.83
C ALA A 176 4.33 -12.39 -9.33
N VAL A 177 3.24 -11.70 -9.00
CA VAL A 177 2.83 -11.48 -7.60
C VAL A 177 2.41 -12.79 -6.94
N MET A 178 1.63 -13.64 -7.62
CA MET A 178 1.18 -14.92 -7.07
C MET A 178 2.36 -15.89 -6.85
N ASP A 179 3.29 -15.95 -7.80
CA ASP A 179 4.50 -16.78 -7.68
C ASP A 179 5.37 -16.32 -6.49
N GLU A 180 5.53 -14.99 -6.30
CA GLU A 180 6.28 -14.46 -5.18
C GLU A 180 5.54 -14.68 -3.85
N MET A 181 4.21 -14.54 -3.83
CA MET A 181 3.42 -14.83 -2.62
C MET A 181 3.42 -16.32 -2.26
N GLU A 182 3.50 -17.22 -3.24
CA GLU A 182 3.67 -18.64 -2.96
C GLU A 182 5.06 -18.93 -2.35
N ALA A 183 6.11 -18.27 -2.86
CA ALA A 183 7.45 -18.35 -2.25
C ALA A 183 7.46 -17.76 -0.82
N VAL A 184 6.70 -16.69 -0.57
CA VAL A 184 6.51 -16.13 0.78
C VAL A 184 5.84 -17.15 1.70
N ARG A 185 4.77 -17.83 1.24
CA ARG A 185 4.05 -18.83 2.04
C ARG A 185 4.96 -19.95 2.57
N GLN A 186 5.96 -20.34 1.78
CA GLN A 186 6.90 -21.42 2.16
C GLN A 186 7.87 -21.01 3.27
N VAL A 187 8.09 -19.70 3.46
CA VAL A 187 9.04 -19.17 4.45
C VAL A 187 8.34 -18.48 5.64
N LEU A 188 7.02 -18.47 5.67
CA LEU A 188 6.26 -17.88 6.77
C LEU A 188 6.55 -18.61 8.09
N PRO A 189 6.62 -17.89 9.21
CA PRO A 189 6.69 -18.49 10.54
C PRO A 189 5.48 -19.36 10.84
N VAL A 190 5.65 -20.32 11.73
CA VAL A 190 4.57 -21.20 12.19
C VAL A 190 3.40 -20.38 12.75
N GLY A 191 2.20 -20.62 12.24
CA GLY A 191 0.99 -19.91 12.64
C GLY A 191 0.67 -18.66 11.84
N TYR A 192 1.54 -18.27 10.88
CA TYR A 192 1.23 -17.22 9.92
C TYR A 192 0.55 -17.80 8.68
N GLU A 193 -0.51 -17.17 8.22
CA GLU A 193 -1.26 -17.56 7.04
C GLU A 193 -1.49 -16.35 6.13
N VAL A 194 -1.36 -16.56 4.82
CA VAL A 194 -1.65 -15.53 3.81
C VAL A 194 -2.80 -16.00 2.92
N HIS A 195 -3.81 -15.15 2.83
CA HIS A 195 -4.97 -15.37 1.96
C HIS A 195 -5.08 -14.24 0.94
N THR A 196 -5.44 -14.58 -0.30
CA THR A 196 -5.80 -13.58 -1.31
C THR A 196 -7.19 -13.06 -0.99
N SER A 197 -7.31 -11.75 -0.79
CA SER A 197 -8.57 -11.08 -0.47
C SER A 197 -9.24 -10.47 -1.69
N TYR A 198 -8.44 -10.00 -2.65
CA TYR A 198 -8.93 -9.41 -3.88
C TYR A 198 -7.92 -9.62 -5.02
N ASP A 199 -8.44 -9.94 -6.20
CA ASP A 199 -7.68 -10.10 -7.45
C ASP A 199 -8.47 -9.44 -8.59
N ALA A 200 -7.98 -8.30 -9.09
CA ALA A 200 -8.61 -7.59 -10.20
C ALA A 200 -8.61 -8.40 -11.50
N THR A 201 -7.69 -9.37 -11.64
CA THR A 201 -7.56 -10.18 -12.86
C THR A 201 -8.56 -11.32 -12.94
N GLU A 202 -9.21 -11.69 -11.85
CA GLU A 202 -10.22 -12.75 -11.82
C GLU A 202 -11.37 -12.44 -12.79
N TYR A 203 -11.89 -11.23 -12.71
CA TYR A 203 -12.92 -10.76 -13.63
C TYR A 203 -12.44 -10.74 -15.09
N ILE A 204 -11.20 -10.27 -15.32
CA ILE A 204 -10.62 -10.24 -16.67
C ILE A 204 -10.49 -11.66 -17.26
N ARG A 205 -10.06 -12.62 -16.46
CA ARG A 205 -9.96 -14.03 -16.88
C ARG A 205 -11.32 -14.62 -17.23
N GLU A 206 -12.32 -14.42 -16.37
CA GLU A 206 -13.68 -14.88 -16.65
C GLU A 206 -14.26 -14.30 -17.95
N GLU A 207 -14.07 -12.99 -18.17
CA GLU A 207 -14.54 -12.34 -19.40
C GLU A 207 -13.78 -12.85 -20.64
N LEU A 208 -12.47 -13.04 -20.54
CA LEU A 208 -11.68 -13.64 -21.63
C LEU A 208 -12.13 -15.05 -21.96
N ASP A 209 -12.38 -15.89 -20.96
CA ASP A 209 -12.87 -17.26 -21.17
C ASP A 209 -14.25 -17.26 -21.84
N LYS A 210 -15.16 -16.37 -21.44
CA LYS A 210 -16.44 -16.17 -22.08
C LYS A 210 -16.29 -15.73 -23.55
N ILE A 211 -15.37 -14.80 -23.82
CA ILE A 211 -15.08 -14.32 -25.18
C ILE A 211 -14.52 -15.47 -26.04
N TYR A 212 -13.53 -16.19 -25.53
CA TYR A 212 -12.93 -17.33 -26.25
C TYR A 212 -13.96 -18.41 -26.54
N PHE A 213 -14.80 -18.76 -25.57
CA PHE A 213 -15.86 -19.75 -25.76
C PHE A 213 -16.89 -19.30 -26.83
N ARG A 214 -17.38 -18.04 -26.72
CA ARG A 214 -18.34 -17.49 -27.68
C ARG A 214 -17.75 -17.40 -29.10
N THR A 215 -16.52 -16.92 -29.20
CA THR A 215 -15.81 -16.84 -30.49
C THR A 215 -15.57 -18.21 -31.08
N GLY A 216 -15.11 -19.17 -30.29
CA GLY A 216 -14.92 -20.55 -30.71
C GLY A 216 -16.22 -21.19 -31.19
N LEU A 217 -17.32 -21.01 -30.46
CA LEU A 217 -18.64 -21.50 -30.85
C LEU A 217 -19.12 -20.86 -32.16
N THR A 218 -18.95 -19.53 -32.32
CA THR A 218 -19.32 -18.83 -33.55
C THR A 218 -18.55 -19.35 -34.77
N VAL A 219 -17.23 -19.53 -34.63
CA VAL A 219 -16.36 -20.08 -35.67
C VAL A 219 -16.81 -21.53 -36.02
N LEU A 220 -17.09 -22.35 -35.01
CA LEU A 220 -17.55 -23.71 -35.20
C LEU A 220 -18.88 -23.78 -35.97
N ILE A 221 -19.86 -22.95 -35.57
CA ILE A 221 -21.17 -22.90 -36.28
C ILE A 221 -20.95 -22.48 -37.75
N LEU A 222 -20.10 -21.47 -37.99
CA LEU A 222 -19.80 -21.01 -39.34
C LEU A 222 -19.14 -22.11 -40.19
N LEU A 223 -18.19 -22.84 -39.60
CA LEU A 223 -17.54 -23.97 -40.28
C LEU A 223 -18.52 -25.12 -40.62
N VAL A 224 -19.40 -25.45 -39.66
CA VAL A 224 -20.46 -26.44 -39.88
C VAL A 224 -21.41 -25.98 -40.98
N PHE A 225 -21.81 -24.71 -40.99
CA PHE A 225 -22.70 -24.16 -42.02
C PHE A 225 -22.07 -24.22 -43.41
N VAL A 226 -20.80 -23.83 -43.53
CA VAL A 226 -20.05 -23.90 -44.80
C VAL A 226 -19.93 -25.35 -45.27
N TRP A 227 -19.65 -26.29 -44.35
CA TRP A 227 -19.55 -27.71 -44.67
C TRP A 227 -20.89 -28.28 -45.18
N LEU A 228 -22.00 -27.90 -44.55
CA LEU A 228 -23.36 -28.33 -44.97
C LEU A 228 -23.70 -27.84 -46.37
N ILE A 229 -23.34 -26.63 -46.74
CA ILE A 229 -23.62 -26.07 -48.07
C ILE A 229 -22.69 -26.65 -49.12
N THR A 230 -21.40 -26.69 -48.86
CA THR A 230 -20.41 -27.05 -49.88
C THR A 230 -20.20 -28.56 -50.03
N ARG A 231 -20.46 -29.31 -48.95
CA ARG A 231 -20.23 -30.78 -48.83
C ARG A 231 -18.83 -31.24 -49.22
N LYS A 232 -17.84 -30.32 -49.33
CA LYS A 232 -16.46 -30.59 -49.72
C LYS A 232 -15.50 -29.98 -48.71
N LEU A 233 -14.70 -30.80 -48.05
CA LEU A 233 -13.71 -30.38 -47.05
C LEU A 233 -12.64 -29.42 -47.60
N LYS A 234 -12.38 -29.44 -48.91
CA LYS A 234 -11.43 -28.52 -49.55
C LYS A 234 -11.80 -27.04 -49.35
N TYR A 235 -13.07 -26.67 -49.39
CA TYR A 235 -13.54 -25.33 -49.20
C TYR A 235 -13.47 -24.91 -47.73
N LEU A 236 -13.70 -25.85 -46.81
CA LEU A 236 -13.52 -25.64 -45.40
C LEU A 236 -12.07 -25.25 -45.07
N PHE A 237 -11.11 -26.03 -45.58
CA PHE A 237 -9.69 -25.78 -45.43
C PHE A 237 -9.27 -24.41 -45.98
N LEU A 238 -9.80 -24.04 -47.16
CA LEU A 238 -9.52 -22.73 -47.77
C LEU A 238 -10.02 -21.57 -46.91
N ILE A 239 -11.21 -21.66 -46.32
CA ILE A 239 -11.77 -20.64 -45.44
C ILE A 239 -10.98 -20.53 -44.16
N VAL A 240 -10.63 -21.66 -43.51
CA VAL A 240 -9.80 -21.65 -42.29
C VAL A 240 -8.45 -21.03 -42.58
N THR A 241 -7.81 -21.37 -43.67
CA THR A 241 -6.51 -20.80 -44.06
C THR A 241 -6.62 -19.29 -44.33
N SER A 242 -7.68 -18.86 -45.04
CA SER A 242 -7.92 -17.43 -45.29
C SER A 242 -8.14 -16.65 -43.99
N LEU A 243 -8.91 -17.21 -43.05
CA LEU A 243 -9.13 -16.61 -41.75
C LEU A 243 -7.82 -16.49 -40.95
N ALA A 244 -7.02 -17.56 -40.94
CA ALA A 244 -5.73 -17.59 -40.26
C ALA A 244 -4.74 -16.56 -40.84
N VAL A 245 -4.69 -16.41 -42.15
CA VAL A 245 -3.87 -15.41 -42.85
C VAL A 245 -4.33 -13.99 -42.48
N ASN A 246 -5.63 -13.72 -42.49
CA ASN A 246 -6.15 -12.40 -42.12
C ASN A 246 -5.79 -12.03 -40.66
N ILE A 247 -5.91 -12.99 -39.73
CA ILE A 247 -5.51 -12.78 -38.32
C ILE A 247 -4.01 -12.54 -38.23
N ALA A 248 -3.19 -13.34 -38.94
CA ALA A 248 -1.74 -13.16 -38.92
C ALA A 248 -1.32 -11.79 -39.47
N VAL A 249 -1.93 -11.35 -40.57
CA VAL A 249 -1.68 -10.00 -41.12
C VAL A 249 -2.09 -8.92 -40.13
N ALA A 250 -3.26 -9.04 -39.50
CA ALA A 250 -3.68 -8.08 -38.46
C ALA A 250 -2.69 -8.01 -37.30
N LEU A 251 -2.22 -9.15 -36.78
CA LEU A 251 -1.22 -9.21 -35.71
C LEU A 251 0.12 -8.58 -36.14
N ILE A 252 0.55 -8.78 -37.38
CA ILE A 252 1.76 -8.14 -37.91
C ILE A 252 1.60 -6.61 -37.90
N PHE A 253 0.45 -6.10 -38.35
CA PHE A 253 0.17 -4.66 -38.33
C PHE A 253 0.12 -4.12 -36.89
N TYR A 254 -0.52 -4.81 -35.95
CA TYR A 254 -0.51 -4.42 -34.54
C TYR A 254 0.91 -4.33 -33.99
N TYR A 255 1.75 -5.32 -34.30
CA TYR A 255 3.16 -5.31 -33.88
C TYR A 255 3.98 -4.18 -34.52
N LEU A 256 3.81 -3.92 -35.83
CA LEU A 256 4.53 -2.85 -36.55
C LEU A 256 4.15 -1.45 -36.10
N PHE A 257 2.88 -1.24 -35.77
CA PHE A 257 2.40 0.05 -35.29
C PHE A 257 2.55 0.27 -33.78
N GLY A 258 3.08 -0.73 -33.04
CA GLY A 258 3.27 -0.62 -31.59
C GLY A 258 1.96 -0.39 -30.84
N LEU A 259 0.84 -0.82 -31.38
CA LEU A 259 -0.47 -0.68 -30.75
C LEU A 259 -0.57 -1.67 -29.60
N GLU A 260 -0.62 -1.16 -28.38
CA GLU A 260 -0.92 -1.97 -27.20
C GLU A 260 -2.38 -2.41 -27.24
N MET A 261 -2.63 -3.71 -27.06
CA MET A 261 -3.99 -4.20 -26.87
C MET A 261 -4.43 -3.82 -25.46
N GLN A 262 -5.13 -2.70 -25.34
CA GLN A 262 -5.82 -2.34 -24.12
C GLN A 262 -7.09 -3.19 -24.04
N LEU A 263 -7.03 -4.25 -23.26
CA LEU A 263 -8.20 -5.00 -22.81
C LEU A 263 -8.79 -4.23 -21.62
N TYR A 264 -9.80 -3.42 -21.89
CA TYR A 264 -10.63 -2.79 -20.86
C TYR A 264 -11.53 -3.82 -20.20
#